data_18903719f8881349594dad7daa47f879
#
_entry.id   18903719f8881349594dad7daa47f879
#
_cell.length_a   1.000
_cell.length_b   1.000
_cell.length_c   1.000
_cell.angle_alpha   90.00
_cell.angle_beta   90.00
_cell.angle_gamma   90.00
#
_symmetry.space_group_name_H-M   'P 1'
#
loop_
_entity.id
_entity.type
_entity.pdbx_description
1 polymer ?
#
loop_
_entity_poly.entity_id
_entity_poly.type
_entity_poly.pdbx_seq_one_letter_code
_entity_poly.pdbx_strand_id
1 'polypeptide(L)'
;MIDLSCETGIERTRPHRHRLELEREFMDLAGSVEIASPRQQLWAALNDPDVLARCIDGVESLTRTEADTPVFDGVMQAKVGPVRARFAGTVRLEDIVAPERYRLVGEGKGGVAGFAKGSAGVVLTELSTAKTQLDYVVKAQVGGKLAQLGARLVEGAAKQYAEGFFAKLKAEVEAPPVDIVALAAASEQAAAAEAEPAAGGLSPLAWATGLILVTLLFLLWQWSGVGSGMTM
;
A
#
# COMPACT_ATOMS: atom_id res chain seq x y z
N MET A 1 51.17 -62.60 25.96
CA MET A 1 51.44 -61.23 26.41
C MET A 1 50.51 -60.38 25.61
N ILE A 2 49.42 -59.97 26.29
CA ILE A 2 48.25 -59.38 25.68
C ILE A 2 48.34 -57.89 25.96
N ASP A 3 48.43 -57.07 24.92
CA ASP A 3 48.37 -55.60 25.09
C ASP A 3 46.97 -55.09 24.66
N LEU A 4 46.21 -54.65 25.65
CA LEU A 4 44.90 -54.02 25.51
C LEU A 4 45.12 -52.53 25.56
N SER A 5 45.21 -51.86 24.40
CA SER A 5 45.05 -50.40 24.31
C SER A 5 43.67 -50.09 23.89
N CYS A 6 42.83 -49.78 24.88
CA CYS A 6 41.46 -49.25 24.69
C CYS A 6 41.57 -47.76 24.51
N GLU A 7 41.49 -47.27 23.26
CA GLU A 7 41.30 -45.85 22.97
C GLU A 7 39.81 -45.53 22.92
N THR A 8 39.26 -45.07 24.03
CA THR A 8 37.95 -44.45 24.12
C THR A 8 38.00 -43.05 23.53
N GLY A 9 37.73 -42.96 22.23
CA GLY A 9 37.45 -41.72 21.55
C GLY A 9 36.08 -41.19 21.97
N ILE A 10 36.10 -40.30 22.96
CA ILE A 10 34.87 -39.50 23.32
C ILE A 10 34.68 -38.48 22.23
N GLU A 11 33.83 -38.82 21.27
CA GLU A 11 33.29 -37.89 20.27
C GLU A 11 32.46 -36.85 20.98
N ARG A 12 33.05 -35.70 21.26
CA ARG A 12 32.30 -34.52 21.75
C ARG A 12 31.38 -34.03 20.66
N THR A 13 30.19 -34.62 20.62
CA THR A 13 29.05 -34.14 19.83
C THR A 13 28.78 -32.69 20.22
N ARG A 14 29.01 -31.77 19.30
CA ARG A 14 28.83 -30.33 19.47
C ARG A 14 27.34 -30.03 19.67
N PRO A 15 26.89 -29.59 20.85
CA PRO A 15 25.48 -29.29 21.09
C PRO A 15 24.99 -27.99 20.43
N HIS A 16 25.85 -27.27 19.69
CA HIS A 16 25.55 -25.94 19.18
C HIS A 16 24.74 -25.93 17.89
N ARG A 17 24.75 -26.98 17.07
CA ARG A 17 23.95 -26.98 15.84
C ARG A 17 22.48 -27.28 16.10
N HIS A 18 22.17 -28.12 17.05
CA HIS A 18 20.79 -28.51 17.35
C HIS A 18 19.99 -27.40 18.05
N ARG A 19 20.67 -26.49 18.76
CA ARG A 19 20.02 -25.36 19.43
C ARG A 19 19.59 -24.25 18.45
N LEU A 20 20.29 -24.09 17.33
CA LEU A 20 19.95 -23.09 16.31
C LEU A 20 18.81 -23.54 15.39
N GLU A 21 18.56 -24.83 15.28
CA GLU A 21 17.43 -25.36 14.49
C GLU A 21 16.11 -25.32 15.25
N LEU A 22 16.13 -25.33 16.57
CA LEU A 22 14.94 -25.26 17.45
C LEU A 22 14.33 -23.85 17.53
N GLU A 23 15.01 -22.82 17.05
CA GLU A 23 14.53 -21.43 17.05
C GLU A 23 13.93 -21.00 15.68
N ARG A 24 13.62 -21.96 14.81
CA ARG A 24 13.02 -21.72 13.50
C ARG A 24 11.64 -22.34 13.45
N GLU A 25 10.64 -21.52 13.32
CA GLU A 25 9.26 -21.96 13.13
C GLU A 25 8.91 -21.94 11.65
N PHE A 26 8.37 -23.03 11.14
CA PHE A 26 7.88 -23.14 9.76
C PHE A 26 6.36 -22.98 9.77
N MET A 27 5.86 -22.25 8.80
CA MET A 27 4.44 -21.97 8.62
C MET A 27 4.05 -22.23 7.18
N ASP A 28 2.98 -22.99 6.99
CA ASP A 28 2.30 -23.20 5.71
C ASP A 28 0.89 -22.60 5.79
N LEU A 29 0.55 -21.76 4.83
CA LEU A 29 -0.78 -21.15 4.71
C LEU A 29 -1.24 -21.25 3.27
N ALA A 30 -2.45 -21.71 3.04
CA ALA A 30 -3.09 -21.73 1.73
C ALA A 30 -4.52 -21.24 1.82
N GLY A 31 -5.02 -20.65 0.76
CA GLY A 31 -6.40 -20.20 0.68
C GLY A 31 -6.81 -19.84 -0.73
N SER A 32 -8.10 -19.60 -0.88
CA SER A 32 -8.75 -19.19 -2.12
C SER A 32 -9.73 -18.06 -1.82
N VAL A 33 -9.74 -17.03 -2.67
CA VAL A 33 -10.60 -15.86 -2.51
C VAL A 33 -11.21 -15.50 -3.87
N GLU A 34 -12.51 -15.36 -3.93
CA GLU A 34 -13.21 -14.82 -5.10
C GLU A 34 -13.29 -13.29 -5.00
N ILE A 35 -12.98 -12.61 -6.09
CA ILE A 35 -12.93 -11.15 -6.20
C ILE A 35 -13.76 -10.74 -7.42
N ALA A 36 -14.71 -9.82 -7.25
CA ALA A 36 -15.55 -9.30 -8.31
C ALA A 36 -14.79 -8.23 -9.12
N SER A 37 -13.79 -8.69 -9.86
CA SER A 37 -12.94 -7.86 -10.74
C SER A 37 -12.42 -8.70 -11.90
N PRO A 38 -12.25 -8.10 -13.10
CA PRO A 38 -11.56 -8.74 -14.22
C PRO A 38 -10.13 -9.12 -13.83
N ARG A 39 -9.65 -10.27 -14.32
CA ARG A 39 -8.31 -10.79 -14.02
C ARG A 39 -7.20 -9.78 -14.31
N GLN A 40 -7.32 -9.04 -15.41
CA GLN A 40 -6.34 -8.04 -15.81
C GLN A 40 -6.26 -6.87 -14.81
N GLN A 41 -7.42 -6.41 -14.32
CA GLN A 41 -7.49 -5.34 -13.32
C GLN A 41 -6.92 -5.80 -11.98
N LEU A 42 -7.29 -7.00 -11.54
CA LEU A 42 -6.75 -7.59 -10.32
C LEU A 42 -5.24 -7.79 -10.40
N TRP A 43 -4.74 -8.27 -11.55
CA TRP A 43 -3.30 -8.37 -11.80
C TRP A 43 -2.58 -7.03 -11.68
N ALA A 44 -3.11 -5.98 -12.29
CA ALA A 44 -2.54 -4.63 -12.20
C ALA A 44 -2.49 -4.15 -10.75
N ALA A 45 -3.59 -4.30 -9.99
CA ALA A 45 -3.65 -3.92 -8.59
C ALA A 45 -2.64 -4.66 -7.70
N LEU A 46 -2.45 -5.97 -7.92
CA LEU A 46 -1.48 -6.79 -7.20
C LEU A 46 0.00 -6.47 -7.53
N ASN A 47 0.24 -5.71 -8.59
CA ASN A 47 1.57 -5.29 -9.00
C ASN A 47 1.83 -3.78 -8.78
N ASP A 48 0.86 -3.06 -8.24
CA ASP A 48 0.94 -1.63 -7.93
C ASP A 48 1.36 -1.43 -6.47
N PRO A 49 2.52 -0.81 -6.20
CA PRO A 49 3.00 -0.58 -4.84
C PRO A 49 2.08 0.32 -4.03
N ASP A 50 1.39 1.28 -4.65
CA ASP A 50 0.49 2.20 -3.95
C ASP A 50 -0.79 1.49 -3.52
N VAL A 51 -1.35 0.61 -4.36
CA VAL A 51 -2.48 -0.26 -4.02
C VAL A 51 -2.09 -1.21 -2.88
N LEU A 52 -0.95 -1.89 -3.01
CA LEU A 52 -0.46 -2.81 -1.99
C LEU A 52 -0.22 -2.10 -0.64
N ALA A 53 0.35 -0.90 -0.66
CA ALA A 53 0.59 -0.12 0.56
C ALA A 53 -0.71 0.24 1.30
N ARG A 54 -1.82 0.48 0.57
CA ARG A 54 -3.14 0.70 1.17
C ARG A 54 -3.78 -0.58 1.71
N CYS A 55 -3.51 -1.71 1.06
CA CYS A 55 -4.10 -3.00 1.43
C CYS A 55 -3.38 -3.70 2.59
N ILE A 56 -2.07 -3.52 2.74
CA ILE A 56 -1.27 -4.18 3.78
C ILE A 56 -1.23 -3.34 5.05
N ASP A 57 -1.68 -3.91 6.17
CA ASP A 57 -1.66 -3.21 7.46
C ASP A 57 -0.24 -2.95 7.96
N GLY A 58 -0.01 -1.71 8.39
CA GLY A 58 1.24 -1.31 9.03
C GLY A 58 2.39 -1.01 8.07
N VAL A 59 2.16 -0.94 6.77
CA VAL A 59 3.17 -0.48 5.81
C VAL A 59 3.49 0.99 6.05
N GLU A 60 4.79 1.29 6.22
CA GLU A 60 5.33 2.64 6.32
C GLU A 60 5.85 3.14 4.97
N SER A 61 6.46 2.24 4.22
CA SER A 61 6.94 2.50 2.85
C SER A 61 6.94 1.23 2.03
N LEU A 62 6.61 1.34 0.76
CA LEU A 62 6.70 0.27 -0.21
C LEU A 62 7.09 0.90 -1.55
N THR A 63 8.19 0.45 -2.11
CA THR A 63 8.69 0.92 -3.42
C THR A 63 8.93 -0.26 -4.32
N ARG A 64 8.67 -0.09 -5.61
CA ARG A 64 8.95 -1.09 -6.63
C ARG A 64 10.12 -0.61 -7.49
N THR A 65 11.11 -1.47 -7.65
CA THR A 65 12.22 -1.24 -8.55
C THR A 65 11.92 -1.90 -9.89
N GLU A 66 11.96 -1.13 -10.97
CA GLU A 66 11.82 -1.62 -12.32
C GLU A 66 13.17 -2.23 -12.75
N ALA A 67 13.27 -3.53 -12.66
CA ALA A 67 14.38 -4.34 -13.12
C ALA A 67 13.84 -5.47 -14.00
N ASP A 68 14.70 -6.27 -14.61
CA ASP A 68 14.31 -7.48 -15.34
C ASP A 68 13.42 -8.41 -14.49
N THR A 69 13.66 -8.42 -13.18
CA THR A 69 12.81 -9.06 -12.19
C THR A 69 12.29 -7.98 -11.23
N PRO A 70 10.96 -7.74 -11.16
CA PRO A 70 10.38 -6.75 -10.27
C PRO A 70 10.70 -7.06 -8.81
N VAL A 71 11.16 -6.05 -8.07
CA VAL A 71 11.53 -6.13 -6.66
C VAL A 71 10.76 -5.08 -5.89
N PHE A 72 10.14 -5.49 -4.79
CA PHE A 72 9.52 -4.60 -3.82
C PHE A 72 10.41 -4.49 -2.58
N ASP A 73 10.80 -3.28 -2.24
CA ASP A 73 11.48 -2.95 -0.99
C ASP A 73 10.50 -2.21 -0.09
N GLY A 74 10.38 -2.68 1.14
CA GLY A 74 9.39 -2.11 2.03
C GLY A 74 9.77 -2.14 3.50
N VAL A 75 9.09 -1.27 4.23
CA VAL A 75 9.16 -1.20 5.69
C VAL A 75 7.75 -1.26 6.23
N MET A 76 7.53 -2.15 7.21
CA MET A 76 6.24 -2.28 7.87
C MET A 76 6.36 -2.47 9.37
N GLN A 77 5.37 -2.00 10.12
CA GLN A 77 5.17 -2.37 11.51
C GLN A 77 4.26 -3.59 11.60
N ALA A 78 4.77 -4.70 12.07
CA ALA A 78 3.98 -5.89 12.32
C ALA A 78 3.74 -6.10 13.82
N LYS A 79 2.54 -6.61 14.14
CA LYS A 79 2.15 -7.02 15.49
C LYS A 79 1.79 -8.50 15.46
N VAL A 80 2.53 -9.31 16.22
CA VAL A 80 2.28 -10.74 16.39
C VAL A 80 2.14 -11.02 17.87
N GLY A 81 0.91 -11.19 18.34
CA GLY A 81 0.61 -11.30 19.77
C GLY A 81 1.15 -10.09 20.58
N PRO A 82 2.01 -10.33 21.59
CA PRO A 82 2.62 -9.26 22.38
C PRO A 82 3.79 -8.56 21.69
N VAL A 83 4.35 -9.14 20.62
CA VAL A 83 5.51 -8.60 19.90
C VAL A 83 5.06 -7.59 18.87
N ARG A 84 5.60 -6.38 18.96
CA ARG A 84 5.50 -5.35 17.92
C ARG A 84 6.89 -5.04 17.43
N ALA A 85 7.10 -5.03 16.12
CA ALA A 85 8.40 -4.74 15.55
C ALA A 85 8.25 -4.10 14.16
N ARG A 86 9.25 -3.30 13.84
CA ARG A 86 9.43 -2.72 12.52
C ARG A 86 10.30 -3.67 11.70
N PHE A 87 9.76 -4.13 10.58
CA PHE A 87 10.46 -5.01 9.63
C PHE A 87 10.83 -4.22 8.39
N ALA A 88 12.08 -4.34 8.00
CA ALA A 88 12.54 -3.93 6.67
C ALA A 88 12.78 -5.19 5.84
N GLY A 89 12.29 -5.22 4.62
CA GLY A 89 12.36 -6.42 3.81
C GLY A 89 12.27 -6.15 2.32
N THR A 90 12.62 -7.18 1.58
CA THR A 90 12.62 -7.19 0.12
C THR A 90 11.83 -8.40 -0.37
N VAL A 91 11.00 -8.21 -1.38
CA VAL A 91 10.22 -9.25 -2.04
C VAL A 91 10.46 -9.19 -3.54
N ARG A 92 10.84 -10.32 -4.13
CA ARG A 92 11.03 -10.50 -5.58
C ARG A 92 9.88 -11.28 -6.19
N LEU A 93 9.51 -10.92 -7.40
CA LEU A 93 8.57 -11.69 -8.19
C LEU A 93 9.35 -12.64 -9.10
N GLU A 94 9.00 -13.91 -9.06
CA GLU A 94 9.61 -14.96 -9.86
C GLU A 94 8.50 -15.73 -10.60
N ASP A 95 8.86 -16.52 -11.62
CA ASP A 95 7.96 -17.40 -12.38
C ASP A 95 6.71 -16.67 -12.92
N ILE A 96 6.90 -15.41 -13.38
CA ILE A 96 5.81 -14.52 -13.81
C ILE A 96 5.23 -15.00 -15.14
N VAL A 97 3.93 -15.33 -15.13
CA VAL A 97 3.11 -15.57 -16.33
C VAL A 97 1.91 -14.62 -16.26
N ALA A 98 2.07 -13.44 -16.84
CA ALA A 98 1.03 -12.41 -16.81
C ALA A 98 -0.14 -12.75 -17.72
N PRO A 99 -1.39 -12.55 -17.29
CA PRO A 99 -1.88 -12.14 -15.97
C PRO A 99 -2.36 -13.32 -15.11
N GLU A 100 -1.71 -14.47 -15.17
CA GLU A 100 -2.20 -15.73 -14.60
C GLU A 100 -1.56 -16.07 -13.25
N ARG A 101 -0.24 -15.97 -13.14
CA ARG A 101 0.46 -16.43 -11.94
C ARG A 101 1.82 -15.77 -11.77
N TYR A 102 2.29 -15.77 -10.53
CA TYR A 102 3.66 -15.47 -10.16
C TYR A 102 3.99 -16.10 -8.81
N ARG A 103 5.27 -16.10 -8.47
CA ARG A 103 5.76 -16.47 -7.16
C ARG A 103 6.47 -15.28 -6.52
N LEU A 104 6.11 -14.98 -5.28
CA LEU A 104 6.80 -14.04 -4.42
C LEU A 104 7.86 -14.78 -3.62
N VAL A 105 9.06 -14.24 -3.55
CA VAL A 105 10.14 -14.73 -2.68
C VAL A 105 10.70 -13.54 -1.91
N GLY A 106 10.66 -13.62 -0.59
CA GLY A 106 11.05 -12.49 0.20
C GLY A 106 11.64 -12.81 1.56
N GLU A 107 12.30 -11.80 2.11
CA GLU A 107 12.81 -11.81 3.46
C GLU A 107 12.62 -10.45 4.14
N GLY A 108 12.42 -10.49 5.46
CA GLY A 108 12.31 -9.29 6.29
C GLY A 108 13.06 -9.46 7.59
N LYS A 109 13.67 -8.37 8.07
CA LYS A 109 14.44 -8.32 9.30
C LYS A 109 13.82 -7.31 10.27
N GLY A 110 13.51 -7.76 11.47
CA GLY A 110 12.90 -6.98 12.55
C GLY A 110 13.84 -6.71 13.73
N GLY A 111 15.16 -6.70 13.51
CA GLY A 111 16.16 -6.49 14.56
C GLY A 111 16.02 -7.51 15.70
N VAL A 112 15.78 -7.04 16.90
CA VAL A 112 15.61 -7.89 18.10
C VAL A 112 14.39 -8.81 18.06
N ALA A 113 13.40 -8.51 17.21
CA ALA A 113 12.23 -9.37 17.01
C ALA A 113 12.56 -10.62 16.18
N GLY A 114 13.63 -10.58 15.41
CA GLY A 114 14.07 -11.68 14.57
C GLY A 114 13.89 -11.42 13.09
N PHE A 115 13.56 -12.46 12.34
CA PHE A 115 13.42 -12.40 10.89
C PHE A 115 12.23 -13.25 10.43
N ALA A 116 11.76 -12.95 9.22
CA ALA A 116 10.83 -13.79 8.47
C ALA A 116 11.35 -13.93 7.04
N LYS A 117 11.26 -15.11 6.46
CA LYS A 117 11.57 -15.35 5.05
C LYS A 117 10.65 -16.42 4.49
N GLY A 118 10.37 -16.36 3.20
CA GLY A 118 9.49 -17.36 2.61
C GLY A 118 9.18 -17.09 1.15
N SER A 119 8.20 -17.85 0.67
CA SER A 119 7.67 -17.70 -0.67
C SER A 119 6.15 -17.82 -0.65
N ALA A 120 5.49 -17.13 -1.59
CA ALA A 120 4.06 -17.27 -1.83
C ALA A 120 3.82 -17.47 -3.34
N GLY A 121 3.15 -18.55 -3.70
CA GLY A 121 2.60 -18.75 -5.04
C GLY A 121 1.23 -18.11 -5.13
N VAL A 122 0.97 -17.37 -6.21
CA VAL A 122 -0.33 -16.76 -6.51
C VAL A 122 -0.77 -17.21 -7.89
N VAL A 123 -2.02 -17.63 -8.00
CA VAL A 123 -2.67 -18.04 -9.26
C VAL A 123 -3.99 -17.30 -9.38
N LEU A 124 -4.25 -16.71 -10.54
CA LEU A 124 -5.48 -16.01 -10.88
C LEU A 124 -6.24 -16.79 -11.94
N THR A 125 -7.39 -17.31 -11.58
CA THR A 125 -8.29 -18.04 -12.48
C THR A 125 -9.50 -17.18 -12.80
N GLU A 126 -9.73 -16.89 -14.07
CA GLU A 126 -10.91 -16.16 -14.52
C GLU A 126 -12.16 -17.04 -14.40
N LEU A 127 -13.11 -16.63 -13.57
CA LEU A 127 -14.41 -17.30 -13.42
C LEU A 127 -15.45 -16.72 -14.38
N SER A 128 -15.33 -15.41 -14.66
CA SER A 128 -16.14 -14.70 -15.66
C SER A 128 -15.39 -13.39 -16.03
N THR A 129 -15.91 -12.66 -17.01
CA THR A 129 -15.35 -11.37 -17.44
C THR A 129 -15.25 -10.33 -16.32
N ALA A 130 -16.04 -10.49 -15.23
CA ALA A 130 -16.09 -9.58 -14.09
C ALA A 130 -15.71 -10.25 -12.76
N LYS A 131 -15.22 -11.48 -12.78
CA LYS A 131 -14.94 -12.23 -11.55
C LYS A 131 -13.71 -13.12 -11.70
N THR A 132 -12.80 -13.03 -10.74
CA THR A 132 -11.56 -13.79 -10.70
C THR A 132 -11.41 -14.50 -9.36
N GLN A 133 -10.98 -15.75 -9.39
CA GLN A 133 -10.52 -16.49 -8.23
C GLN A 133 -9.02 -16.30 -8.06
N LEU A 134 -8.60 -15.94 -6.86
CA LEU A 134 -7.22 -15.85 -6.44
C LEU A 134 -6.93 -17.01 -5.49
N ASP A 135 -6.05 -17.91 -5.90
CA ASP A 135 -5.52 -18.99 -5.07
C ASP A 135 -4.11 -18.63 -4.62
N TYR A 136 -3.79 -18.90 -3.35
CA TYR A 136 -2.47 -18.64 -2.82
C TYR A 136 -1.97 -19.78 -1.93
N VAL A 137 -0.65 -20.00 -1.97
CA VAL A 137 0.07 -20.94 -1.11
C VAL A 137 1.31 -20.26 -0.59
N VAL A 138 1.41 -20.13 0.73
CA VAL A 138 2.54 -19.46 1.41
C VAL A 138 3.33 -20.49 2.20
N LYS A 139 4.65 -20.43 2.07
CA LYS A 139 5.60 -21.15 2.92
C LYS A 139 6.54 -20.15 3.54
N ALA A 140 6.56 -20.06 4.85
CA ALA A 140 7.39 -19.11 5.55
C ALA A 140 8.16 -19.74 6.71
N GLN A 141 9.27 -19.13 7.03
CA GLN A 141 10.11 -19.46 8.18
C GLN A 141 10.31 -18.18 8.98
N VAL A 142 10.08 -18.26 10.27
CA VAL A 142 10.38 -17.18 11.22
C VAL A 142 11.46 -17.60 12.19
N GLY A 143 12.20 -16.62 12.71
CA GLY A 143 13.26 -16.83 13.69
C GLY A 143 13.32 -15.73 14.74
N GLY A 144 14.13 -15.92 15.77
CA GLY A 144 14.27 -14.98 16.87
C GLY A 144 13.06 -14.98 17.83
N LYS A 145 12.71 -13.83 18.39
CA LYS A 145 11.58 -13.71 19.32
C LYS A 145 10.23 -14.10 18.71
N LEU A 146 10.08 -13.96 17.40
CA LEU A 146 8.87 -14.40 16.70
C LEU A 146 8.71 -15.92 16.79
N ALA A 147 9.76 -16.70 16.58
CA ALA A 147 9.71 -18.16 16.67
C ALA A 147 9.37 -18.62 18.10
N GLN A 148 9.83 -17.88 19.13
CA GLN A 148 9.53 -18.18 20.53
C GLN A 148 8.05 -18.01 20.90
N LEU A 149 7.24 -17.34 20.06
CA LEU A 149 5.78 -17.23 20.27
C LEU A 149 5.03 -18.54 19.95
N GLY A 150 5.68 -19.43 19.18
CA GLY A 150 5.13 -20.72 18.73
C GLY A 150 4.22 -20.61 17.51
N ALA A 151 4.12 -21.71 16.77
CA ALA A 151 3.42 -21.82 15.48
C ALA A 151 2.01 -21.24 15.53
N ARG A 152 1.22 -21.59 16.52
CA ARG A 152 -0.20 -21.18 16.61
C ARG A 152 -0.40 -19.66 16.63
N LEU A 153 0.47 -18.93 17.35
CA LEU A 153 0.38 -17.46 17.40
C LEU A 153 0.84 -16.83 16.09
N VAL A 154 1.90 -17.36 15.49
CA VAL A 154 2.42 -16.88 14.21
C VAL A 154 1.42 -17.13 13.08
N GLU A 155 0.88 -18.35 12.96
CA GLU A 155 -0.16 -18.71 11.99
C GLU A 155 -1.44 -17.90 12.16
N GLY A 156 -1.90 -17.73 13.41
CA GLY A 156 -3.08 -16.91 13.71
C GLY A 156 -2.91 -15.47 13.25
N ALA A 157 -1.74 -14.87 13.50
CA ALA A 157 -1.42 -13.54 13.01
C ALA A 157 -1.35 -13.49 11.47
N ALA A 158 -0.70 -14.47 10.83
CA ALA A 158 -0.59 -14.52 9.37
C ALA A 158 -1.97 -14.63 8.70
N LYS A 159 -2.89 -15.44 9.24
CA LYS A 159 -4.28 -15.52 8.76
C LYS A 159 -5.00 -14.18 8.89
N GLN A 160 -4.87 -13.52 10.03
CA GLN A 160 -5.49 -12.20 10.26
C GLN A 160 -4.95 -11.14 9.28
N TYR A 161 -3.64 -11.13 9.01
CA TYR A 161 -3.05 -10.24 8.00
C TYR A 161 -3.56 -10.56 6.60
N ALA A 162 -3.67 -11.83 6.23
CA ALA A 162 -4.22 -12.25 4.94
C ALA A 162 -5.70 -11.85 4.78
N GLU A 163 -6.52 -12.08 5.79
CA GLU A 163 -7.94 -11.68 5.80
C GLU A 163 -8.10 -10.16 5.66
N GLY A 164 -7.33 -9.38 6.42
CA GLY A 164 -7.32 -7.93 6.34
C GLY A 164 -6.88 -7.42 4.97
N PHE A 165 -5.83 -8.01 4.42
CA PHE A 165 -5.33 -7.71 3.08
C PHE A 165 -6.40 -7.94 2.01
N PHE A 166 -7.02 -9.14 1.99
CA PHE A 166 -8.02 -9.46 0.98
C PHE A 166 -9.31 -8.65 1.12
N ALA A 167 -9.71 -8.30 2.35
CA ALA A 167 -10.83 -7.41 2.56
C ALA A 167 -10.61 -6.02 1.95
N LYS A 168 -9.42 -5.44 2.15
CA LYS A 168 -9.04 -4.15 1.58
C LYS A 168 -8.84 -4.23 0.07
N LEU A 169 -8.17 -5.28 -0.42
CA LEU A 169 -7.97 -5.49 -1.86
C LEU A 169 -9.31 -5.58 -2.60
N LYS A 170 -10.29 -6.31 -2.05
CA LYS A 170 -11.65 -6.33 -2.60
C LYS A 170 -12.27 -4.95 -2.66
N ALA A 171 -12.22 -4.21 -1.56
CA ALA A 171 -12.76 -2.84 -1.52
C ALA A 171 -12.09 -1.92 -2.55
N GLU A 172 -10.79 -2.11 -2.82
CA GLU A 172 -10.04 -1.31 -3.78
C GLU A 172 -10.39 -1.64 -5.23
N VAL A 173 -10.53 -2.94 -5.57
CA VAL A 173 -10.71 -3.38 -6.97
C VAL A 173 -12.18 -3.64 -7.34
N GLU A 174 -13.07 -3.86 -6.38
CA GLU A 174 -14.51 -4.02 -6.58
C GLU A 174 -15.25 -2.67 -6.54
N ALA A 175 -14.60 -1.58 -6.10
CA ALA A 175 -15.15 -0.25 -6.21
C ALA A 175 -15.44 0.04 -7.70
N PRO A 176 -16.64 0.53 -8.05
CA PRO A 176 -16.88 0.95 -9.42
C PRO A 176 -15.83 2.00 -9.79
N PRO A 177 -15.29 1.97 -11.02
CA PRO A 177 -14.35 3.00 -11.45
C PRO A 177 -15.00 4.34 -11.18
N VAL A 178 -14.29 5.20 -10.43
CA VAL A 178 -14.79 6.56 -10.19
C VAL A 178 -14.79 7.20 -11.56
N ASP A 179 -15.98 7.33 -12.16
CA ASP A 179 -16.16 7.99 -13.45
C ASP A 179 -15.73 9.45 -13.28
N ILE A 180 -14.44 9.69 -13.55
CA ILE A 180 -13.87 11.06 -13.57
C ILE A 180 -14.69 11.93 -14.55
N VAL A 181 -15.24 11.30 -15.58
CA VAL A 181 -16.16 11.94 -16.54
C VAL A 181 -17.49 12.34 -15.86
N ALA A 182 -18.04 11.50 -14.97
CA ALA A 182 -19.23 11.84 -14.21
C ALA A 182 -18.95 12.93 -13.16
N LEU A 183 -17.76 12.92 -12.54
CA LEU A 183 -17.34 13.98 -11.61
C LEU A 183 -17.08 15.30 -12.35
N ALA A 184 -16.48 15.25 -13.54
CA ALA A 184 -16.28 16.41 -14.39
C ALA A 184 -17.63 16.98 -14.89
N ALA A 185 -18.56 16.13 -15.32
CA ALA A 185 -19.90 16.53 -15.73
C ALA A 185 -20.72 17.11 -14.56
N ALA A 186 -20.59 16.56 -13.36
CA ALA A 186 -21.22 17.08 -12.16
C ALA A 186 -20.64 18.44 -11.74
N SER A 187 -19.33 18.64 -11.91
CA SER A 187 -18.68 19.93 -11.65
C SER A 187 -19.05 21.00 -12.69
N GLU A 188 -19.22 20.61 -13.96
CA GLU A 188 -19.71 21.50 -15.02
C GLU A 188 -21.17 21.88 -14.80
N GLN A 189 -22.01 20.93 -14.36
CA GLN A 189 -23.41 21.22 -14.01
C GLN A 189 -23.52 22.10 -12.75
N ALA A 190 -22.66 21.94 -11.76
CA ALA A 190 -22.61 22.81 -10.59
C ALA A 190 -22.16 24.24 -10.96
N ALA A 191 -21.16 24.36 -11.85
CA ALA A 191 -20.70 25.64 -12.37
C ALA A 191 -21.74 26.31 -13.28
N ALA A 192 -22.54 25.53 -14.03
CA ALA A 192 -23.63 26.04 -14.84
C ALA A 192 -24.86 26.47 -14.00
N ALA A 193 -25.08 25.81 -12.85
CA ALA A 193 -26.15 26.19 -11.92
C ALA A 193 -25.84 27.48 -11.15
N GLU A 194 -24.54 27.79 -10.90
CA GLU A 194 -24.14 29.10 -10.35
C GLU A 194 -24.09 30.21 -11.40
N ALA A 195 -24.15 29.87 -12.69
CA ALA A 195 -24.18 30.85 -13.79
C ALA A 195 -25.60 31.27 -14.24
N GLU A 196 -26.65 30.82 -13.57
CA GLU A 196 -27.98 31.45 -13.77
C GLU A 196 -27.94 32.86 -13.17
N PRO A 197 -28.01 33.91 -13.99
CA PRO A 197 -28.05 35.25 -13.45
C PRO A 197 -29.37 35.40 -12.70
N ALA A 198 -29.26 35.59 -11.39
CA ALA A 198 -30.38 36.09 -10.63
C ALA A 198 -30.90 37.33 -11.35
N ALA A 199 -32.02 37.18 -12.04
CA ALA A 199 -32.78 38.25 -12.67
C ALA A 199 -33.42 39.13 -11.58
N GLY A 200 -32.53 39.80 -10.83
CA GLY A 200 -32.87 40.96 -9.99
C GLY A 200 -32.45 42.19 -10.78
N GLY A 201 -33.39 42.68 -11.63
CA GLY A 201 -33.17 43.82 -12.49
C GLY A 201 -32.82 45.08 -11.70
N LEU A 202 -31.55 45.44 -11.71
CA LEU A 202 -31.16 46.84 -11.53
C LEU A 202 -31.23 47.49 -12.90
N SER A 203 -32.16 48.47 -13.03
CA SER A 203 -32.39 49.22 -14.24
C SER A 203 -31.08 49.81 -14.78
N PRO A 204 -30.89 49.95 -16.12
CA PRO A 204 -29.70 50.52 -16.73
C PRO A 204 -29.35 51.94 -16.24
N LEU A 205 -30.28 52.61 -15.57
CA LEU A 205 -30.06 53.91 -14.89
C LEU A 205 -29.15 53.80 -13.64
N ALA A 206 -29.10 52.67 -12.95
CA ALA A 206 -28.25 52.50 -11.78
C ALA A 206 -26.74 52.41 -12.14
N TRP A 207 -26.39 51.91 -13.31
CA TRP A 207 -25.02 51.87 -13.80
C TRP A 207 -24.54 53.25 -14.27
N ALA A 208 -25.43 54.08 -14.85
CA ALA A 208 -25.09 55.43 -15.29
C ALA A 208 -24.77 56.35 -14.12
N THR A 209 -25.51 56.24 -12.99
CA THR A 209 -25.27 57.06 -11.79
C THR A 209 -23.98 56.65 -11.07
N GLY A 210 -23.62 55.35 -11.07
CA GLY A 210 -22.36 54.87 -10.50
C GLY A 210 -21.11 55.39 -11.25
N LEU A 211 -21.15 55.37 -12.57
CA LEU A 211 -20.08 55.90 -13.43
C LEU A 211 -19.91 57.41 -13.29
N ILE A 212 -20.99 58.17 -13.18
CA ILE A 212 -20.95 59.63 -12.98
C ILE A 212 -20.38 59.97 -11.62
N LEU A 213 -20.71 59.24 -10.55
CA LEU A 213 -20.11 59.43 -9.22
C LEU A 213 -18.60 59.14 -9.17
N VAL A 214 -18.18 58.06 -9.81
CA VAL A 214 -16.73 57.71 -9.87
C VAL A 214 -15.95 58.73 -10.69
N THR A 215 -16.49 59.22 -11.80
CA THR A 215 -15.81 60.27 -12.61
C THR A 215 -15.77 61.61 -11.90
N LEU A 216 -16.82 61.98 -11.16
CA LEU A 216 -16.84 63.20 -10.33
C LEU A 216 -15.83 63.10 -9.16
N LEU A 217 -15.74 61.96 -8.49
CA LEU A 217 -14.74 61.73 -7.45
C LEU A 217 -13.32 61.75 -8.00
N PHE A 218 -13.09 61.18 -9.20
CA PHE A 218 -11.78 61.23 -9.85
C PHE A 218 -11.39 62.65 -10.29
N LEU A 219 -12.31 63.46 -10.76
CA LEU A 219 -12.08 64.86 -11.11
C LEU A 219 -11.83 65.75 -9.87
N LEU A 220 -12.55 65.49 -8.76
CA LEU A 220 -12.31 66.16 -7.48
C LEU A 220 -10.95 65.81 -6.92
N TRP A 221 -10.51 64.52 -7.08
CA TRP A 221 -9.19 64.08 -6.64
C TRP A 221 -8.08 64.73 -7.48
N GLN A 222 -8.26 64.90 -8.79
CA GLN A 222 -7.33 65.62 -9.65
C GLN A 222 -7.24 67.12 -9.32
N TRP A 223 -8.38 67.71 -8.94
CA TRP A 223 -8.41 69.14 -8.63
C TRP A 223 -7.85 69.48 -7.24
N SER A 224 -7.94 68.55 -6.31
CA SER A 224 -7.29 68.70 -4.97
C SER A 224 -5.79 68.38 -4.95
N GLY A 225 -5.27 67.79 -6.01
CA GLY A 225 -3.84 67.45 -6.11
C GLY A 225 -2.93 68.50 -6.77
N VAL A 226 -3.46 69.61 -7.22
CA VAL A 226 -2.68 70.71 -7.81
C VAL A 226 -2.58 71.88 -6.84
N GLY A 227 -1.71 71.74 -5.86
CA GLY A 227 -1.44 72.84 -4.96
C GLY A 227 -0.52 72.48 -3.79
N SER A 228 0.73 72.21 -4.09
CA SER A 228 1.85 72.51 -3.19
C SER A 228 3.15 72.23 -3.94
N GLY A 229 3.51 73.21 -4.72
CA GLY A 229 4.80 73.36 -5.32
C GLY A 229 5.83 73.81 -4.32
N MET A 230 7.04 73.43 -4.69
CA MET A 230 8.23 74.31 -4.71
C MET A 230 8.44 75.26 -3.52
N THR A 231 9.44 75.00 -2.73
CA THR A 231 10.55 75.96 -2.49
C THR A 231 11.66 75.32 -1.67
N MET A 232 12.87 75.52 -2.24
CA MET A 232 14.23 75.51 -1.69
C MET A 232 14.84 74.17 -1.29
#